data_571e8f03d61acafb3c6bee096e46a2dd
#
_entry.id   571e8f03d61acafb3c6bee096e46a2dd
#
_cell.length_a   1.000
_cell.length_b   1.000
_cell.length_c   1.000
_cell.angle_alpha   90.00
_cell.angle_beta   90.00
_cell.angle_gamma   90.00
#
_symmetry.space_group_name_H-M   'P 1'
#
loop_
_entity.id
_entity.type
_entity.pdbx_description
1 polymer ?
#
loop_
_entity_poly.entity_id
_entity_poly.type
_entity_poly.pdbx_seq_one_letter_code
_entity_poly.pdbx_strand_id
1 'polypeptide(L)'
;MGTKHYYMENRQEDLTGRLMNYRFRWLEKLGIPRHGHLHLWGRSGDWYVFPYRKYGTTEGKEDTDSKRIRAFWAFLDGDMRYRPYFYKIYLRAVRQLLWITKRVWSFEIAAVPRSDPSAENPVRSICSEIAKREEFLFTFSYDGTDLLKRTKKVAPVHRGGRYTVDEIEKSIQCTRRPKSDMIILVDDLVYSGRTIEACRRVLKRAGAKKVYSISLYGYRRED
;
A
#
# COMPACT_ATOMS: atom_id res chain seq x y z
N MET A 1 -9.92 -10.37 -21.64
CA MET A 1 -10.23 -10.88 -20.28
C MET A 1 -10.46 -9.70 -19.36
N GLY A 2 -11.75 -9.44 -19.07
CA GLY A 2 -12.19 -8.23 -18.38
C GLY A 2 -11.61 -8.08 -16.98
N THR A 3 -11.18 -6.89 -16.67
CA THR A 3 -10.84 -6.43 -15.33
C THR A 3 -12.10 -6.55 -14.48
N LYS A 4 -12.22 -7.61 -13.67
CA LYS A 4 -13.27 -7.66 -12.64
C LYS A 4 -12.96 -6.56 -11.65
N HIS A 5 -13.68 -5.45 -11.77
CA HIS A 5 -13.82 -4.48 -10.71
C HIS A 5 -14.47 -5.23 -9.54
N TYR A 6 -13.72 -5.47 -8.49
CA TYR A 6 -14.33 -5.75 -7.21
C TYR A 6 -14.89 -4.43 -6.66
N TYR A 7 -15.97 -3.99 -7.28
CA TYR A 7 -16.94 -3.24 -6.55
C TYR A 7 -17.38 -4.17 -5.42
N MET A 8 -17.05 -3.84 -4.20
CA MET A 8 -17.83 -4.31 -3.07
C MET A 8 -19.15 -3.53 -3.10
N GLU A 9 -19.83 -3.60 -4.24
CA GLU A 9 -21.22 -3.25 -4.40
C GLU A 9 -22.04 -4.55 -4.41
N ASN A 10 -22.73 -4.76 -3.30
CA ASN A 10 -24.09 -5.22 -3.28
C ASN A 10 -24.45 -6.55 -3.94
N ARG A 11 -23.84 -7.67 -3.54
CA ARG A 11 -24.55 -8.96 -3.62
C ARG A 11 -24.25 -9.96 -2.50
N GLN A 12 -23.50 -9.58 -1.48
CA GLN A 12 -23.47 -10.28 -0.19
C GLN A 12 -23.83 -9.32 0.94
N GLU A 13 -24.83 -8.48 0.70
CA GLU A 13 -25.22 -7.39 1.59
C GLU A 13 -25.79 -7.84 2.92
N ASP A 14 -26.25 -9.05 3.07
CA ASP A 14 -27.09 -9.29 4.21
C ASP A 14 -26.39 -9.69 5.51
N LEU A 15 -25.20 -10.27 5.45
CA LEU A 15 -24.45 -10.62 6.66
C LEU A 15 -23.10 -9.90 6.78
N THR A 16 -22.38 -9.73 5.67
CA THR A 16 -21.07 -9.08 5.68
C THR A 16 -21.18 -7.57 5.83
N GLY A 17 -22.15 -6.94 5.22
CA GLY A 17 -22.40 -5.50 5.36
C GLY A 17 -22.84 -5.12 6.78
N ARG A 18 -23.70 -5.92 7.42
CA ARG A 18 -24.11 -5.71 8.81
C ARG A 18 -22.99 -5.95 9.81
N LEU A 19 -22.17 -6.98 9.61
CA LEU A 19 -20.99 -7.24 10.43
C LEU A 19 -19.90 -6.18 10.24
N MET A 20 -19.74 -5.66 9.02
CA MET A 20 -18.87 -4.52 8.73
C MET A 20 -19.34 -3.27 9.48
N ASN A 21 -20.63 -2.91 9.37
CA ASN A 21 -21.20 -1.76 10.07
C ASN A 21 -21.09 -1.90 11.60
N TYR A 22 -21.24 -3.10 12.16
CA TYR A 22 -21.12 -3.33 13.60
C TYR A 22 -19.66 -3.19 14.10
N ARG A 23 -18.68 -3.68 13.35
CA ARG A 23 -17.26 -3.51 13.67
C ARG A 23 -16.77 -2.08 13.43
N PHE A 24 -17.29 -1.38 12.42
CA PHE A 24 -17.01 0.04 12.20
C PHE A 24 -17.60 0.94 13.29
N ARG A 25 -18.77 0.64 13.83
CA ARG A 25 -19.32 1.33 15.02
C ARG A 25 -18.40 1.18 16.25
N TRP A 26 -17.74 0.05 16.39
CA TRP A 26 -16.77 -0.17 17.45
C TRP A 26 -15.48 0.64 17.24
N LEU A 27 -15.02 0.75 15.99
CA LEU A 27 -13.88 1.59 15.62
C LEU A 27 -14.16 3.10 15.81
N GLU A 28 -15.41 3.53 15.73
CA GLU A 28 -15.82 4.91 16.04
C GLU A 28 -15.67 5.25 17.52
N LYS A 29 -15.95 4.31 18.39
CA LYS A 29 -15.67 4.45 19.84
C LYS A 29 -14.19 4.62 20.13
N LEU A 30 -13.32 4.25 19.19
CA LEU A 30 -11.88 4.46 19.23
C LEU A 30 -11.42 5.73 18.51
N GLY A 31 -12.34 6.67 18.23
CA GLY A 31 -12.02 7.97 17.62
C GLY A 31 -11.71 7.95 16.13
N ILE A 32 -12.14 6.92 15.40
CA ILE A 32 -11.96 6.82 13.95
C ILE A 32 -13.25 7.32 13.28
N PRO A 33 -13.25 8.47 12.58
CA PRO A 33 -14.47 9.03 12.00
C PRO A 33 -15.10 8.12 10.96
N ARG A 34 -16.44 8.12 10.91
CA ARG A 34 -17.31 7.33 10.02
C ARG A 34 -17.12 7.53 8.53
N HIS A 35 -16.39 8.55 8.11
CA HIS A 35 -16.40 8.96 6.73
C HIS A 35 -15.41 8.15 5.86
N GLY A 36 -16.02 7.36 5.00
CA GLY A 36 -15.41 6.80 3.79
C GLY A 36 -14.81 5.40 3.98
N HIS A 37 -15.51 4.41 3.44
CA HIS A 37 -14.87 3.18 3.03
C HIS A 37 -13.69 3.54 2.13
N LEU A 38 -12.49 3.06 2.46
CA LEU A 38 -11.41 3.10 1.50
C LEU A 38 -11.77 2.11 0.40
N HIS A 39 -12.02 2.60 -0.80
CA HIS A 39 -12.11 1.72 -1.94
C HIS A 39 -10.70 1.22 -2.23
N LEU A 40 -10.45 -0.06 -1.94
CA LEU A 40 -9.22 -0.70 -2.35
C LEU A 40 -9.42 -1.21 -3.78
N TRP A 41 -8.70 -0.60 -4.70
CA TRP A 41 -8.69 -0.99 -6.11
C TRP A 41 -7.55 -1.98 -6.34
N GLY A 42 -7.74 -3.02 -7.14
CA GLY A 42 -6.63 -3.88 -7.51
C GLY A 42 -7.04 -5.29 -7.94
N ARG A 43 -6.03 -6.09 -8.26
CA ARG A 43 -6.17 -7.52 -8.57
C ARG A 43 -5.69 -8.32 -7.37
N SER A 44 -6.06 -9.59 -7.30
CA SER A 44 -5.82 -10.51 -6.18
C SER A 44 -4.44 -10.37 -5.51
N GLY A 45 -4.39 -9.55 -4.46
CA GLY A 45 -3.18 -9.35 -3.64
C GLY A 45 -2.47 -8.01 -3.79
N ASP A 46 -2.82 -7.21 -4.81
CA ASP A 46 -2.25 -5.88 -5.03
C ASP A 46 -3.37 -4.83 -4.99
N TRP A 47 -3.26 -3.92 -4.03
CA TRP A 47 -4.31 -2.95 -3.72
C TRP A 47 -3.76 -1.53 -3.73
N TYR A 48 -4.54 -0.58 -4.25
CA TYR A 48 -4.25 0.84 -4.12
C TYR A 48 -5.49 1.61 -3.66
N VAL A 49 -5.25 2.71 -2.96
CA VAL A 49 -6.32 3.49 -2.32
C VAL A 49 -6.95 4.47 -3.31
N PHE A 50 -6.13 5.13 -4.13
CA PHE A 50 -6.59 6.13 -5.08
C PHE A 50 -6.18 5.79 -6.49
N PRO A 51 -7.08 5.86 -7.49
CA PRO A 51 -6.69 5.78 -8.88
C PRO A 51 -5.84 7.00 -9.25
N TYR A 52 -4.66 6.76 -9.82
CA TYR A 52 -3.82 7.83 -10.35
C TYR A 52 -4.30 8.15 -11.77
N ARG A 53 -4.85 9.33 -11.95
CA ARG A 53 -5.15 9.88 -13.27
C ARG A 53 -4.04 10.84 -13.65
N LYS A 54 -3.44 10.65 -14.82
CA LYS A 54 -2.52 11.63 -15.39
C LYS A 54 -3.33 12.92 -15.62
N TYR A 55 -2.85 14.04 -15.08
CA TYR A 55 -3.52 15.32 -15.23
C TYR A 55 -3.83 15.59 -16.70
N GLY A 56 -5.10 15.51 -17.08
CA GLY A 56 -5.65 16.26 -18.19
C GLY A 56 -6.13 17.59 -17.61
N THR A 57 -5.66 18.69 -18.16
CA THR A 57 -6.11 20.03 -17.87
C THR A 57 -7.61 20.13 -18.16
N THR A 58 -8.44 19.96 -17.17
CA THR A 58 -9.83 20.43 -17.22
C THR A 58 -9.87 21.75 -16.49
N GLU A 59 -10.28 22.74 -17.23
CA GLU A 59 -10.37 24.16 -16.91
C GLU A 59 -10.74 24.48 -15.45
N GLY A 60 -9.84 25.17 -14.75
CA GLY A 60 -10.17 26.24 -13.80
C GLY A 60 -10.67 25.88 -12.41
N LYS A 61 -11.01 24.64 -12.07
CA LYS A 61 -11.39 24.25 -10.71
C LYS A 61 -10.42 23.25 -10.11
N GLU A 62 -9.66 23.70 -9.11
CA GLU A 62 -8.90 22.79 -8.24
C GLU A 62 -9.87 21.88 -7.48
N ASP A 63 -10.02 20.68 -7.95
CA ASP A 63 -10.78 19.68 -7.24
C ASP A 63 -10.02 19.11 -6.02
N THR A 64 -10.70 18.36 -5.18
CA THR A 64 -10.10 17.71 -3.99
C THR A 64 -8.96 16.77 -4.38
N ASP A 65 -9.02 16.15 -5.56
CA ASP A 65 -8.00 15.23 -6.05
C ASP A 65 -6.71 15.96 -6.39
N SER A 66 -6.79 17.15 -6.99
CA SER A 66 -5.62 17.99 -7.27
C SER A 66 -4.89 18.42 -6.01
N LYS A 67 -5.61 18.81 -4.96
CA LYS A 67 -5.04 19.17 -3.66
C LYS A 67 -4.38 17.96 -2.99
N ARG A 68 -5.01 16.81 -3.06
CA ARG A 68 -4.49 15.56 -2.50
C ARG A 68 -3.20 15.11 -3.19
N ILE A 69 -3.15 15.20 -4.52
CA ILE A 69 -1.95 14.85 -5.29
C ILE A 69 -0.80 15.81 -4.99
N ARG A 70 -1.05 17.12 -4.87
CA ARG A 70 0.00 18.07 -4.45
C ARG A 70 0.52 17.76 -3.06
N ALA A 71 -0.36 17.49 -2.10
CA ALA A 71 0.03 17.07 -0.75
C ALA A 71 0.85 15.77 -0.76
N PHE A 72 0.49 14.84 -1.65
CA PHE A 72 1.21 13.58 -1.84
C PHE A 72 2.64 13.80 -2.34
N TRP A 73 2.82 14.60 -3.39
CA TRP A 73 4.16 14.91 -3.90
C TRP A 73 4.99 15.67 -2.87
N ALA A 74 4.40 16.67 -2.18
CA ALA A 74 5.07 17.37 -1.11
C ALA A 74 5.53 16.42 0.02
N PHE A 75 4.69 15.45 0.40
CA PHE A 75 5.07 14.42 1.36
C PHE A 75 6.24 13.55 0.87
N LEU A 76 6.23 13.13 -0.40
CA LEU A 76 7.32 12.34 -0.98
C LEU A 76 8.64 13.14 -1.10
N ASP A 77 8.53 14.46 -1.23
CA ASP A 77 9.66 15.40 -1.25
C ASP A 77 10.11 15.80 0.17
N GLY A 78 9.50 15.22 1.22
CA GLY A 78 9.92 15.39 2.60
C GLY A 78 9.10 16.37 3.44
N ASP A 79 7.98 16.90 2.93
CA ASP A 79 7.09 17.75 3.72
C ASP A 79 6.29 16.92 4.74
N MET A 80 6.84 16.82 5.94
CA MET A 80 6.30 15.99 7.01
C MET A 80 4.96 16.51 7.58
N ARG A 81 4.49 17.70 7.20
CA ARG A 81 3.15 18.21 7.60
C ARG A 81 2.03 17.31 7.10
N TYR A 82 2.22 16.65 5.96
CA TYR A 82 1.25 15.72 5.38
C TYR A 82 1.35 14.28 5.90
N ARG A 83 2.42 13.95 6.63
CA ARG A 83 2.64 12.59 7.16
C ARG A 83 1.46 12.06 8.00
N PRO A 84 0.86 12.83 8.95
CA PRO A 84 -0.26 12.31 9.75
C PRO A 84 -1.50 11.96 8.92
N TYR A 85 -1.72 12.67 7.80
CA TYR A 85 -2.80 12.40 6.87
C TYR A 85 -2.60 11.06 6.15
N PHE A 86 -1.42 10.87 5.53
CA PHE A 86 -1.11 9.63 4.81
C PHE A 86 -0.96 8.43 5.75
N TYR A 87 -0.43 8.63 6.95
CA TYR A 87 -0.42 7.62 7.99
C TYR A 87 -1.82 7.05 8.28
N LYS A 88 -2.82 7.91 8.48
CA LYS A 88 -4.20 7.47 8.72
C LYS A 88 -4.77 6.67 7.55
N ILE A 89 -4.43 7.03 6.33
CA ILE A 89 -4.87 6.32 5.12
C ILE A 89 -4.25 4.92 5.07
N TYR A 90 -2.92 4.81 5.22
CA TYR A 90 -2.24 3.51 5.22
C TYR A 90 -2.71 2.61 6.36
N LEU A 91 -2.87 3.15 7.56
CA LEU A 91 -3.38 2.39 8.70
C LEU A 91 -4.77 1.80 8.42
N ARG A 92 -5.66 2.60 7.81
CA ARG A 92 -6.99 2.12 7.40
C ARG A 92 -6.89 1.03 6.33
N ALA A 93 -6.03 1.22 5.34
CA ALA A 93 -5.84 0.23 4.28
C ALA A 93 -5.29 -1.10 4.81
N VAL A 94 -4.31 -1.05 5.72
CA VAL A 94 -3.78 -2.23 6.41
C VAL A 94 -4.86 -2.95 7.19
N ARG A 95 -5.66 -2.23 7.98
CA ARG A 95 -6.77 -2.81 8.74
C ARG A 95 -7.80 -3.48 7.84
N GLN A 96 -8.14 -2.85 6.74
CA GLN A 96 -9.08 -3.41 5.77
C GLN A 96 -8.52 -4.66 5.11
N LEU A 97 -7.23 -4.67 4.75
CA LEU A 97 -6.56 -5.84 4.20
C LEU A 97 -6.56 -7.00 5.20
N LEU A 98 -6.21 -6.75 6.46
CA LEU A 98 -6.23 -7.77 7.52
C LEU A 98 -7.63 -8.35 7.72
N TRP A 99 -8.65 -7.52 7.58
CA TRP A 99 -10.04 -7.97 7.65
C TRP A 99 -10.43 -8.88 6.47
N ILE A 100 -10.03 -8.50 5.23
CA ILE A 100 -10.30 -9.28 4.00
C ILE A 100 -9.57 -10.62 4.03
N THR A 101 -8.35 -10.67 4.54
CA THR A 101 -7.50 -11.88 4.54
C THR A 101 -7.89 -12.92 5.58
N LYS A 102 -8.84 -12.63 6.45
CA LYS A 102 -9.41 -13.49 7.50
C LYS A 102 -8.37 -14.34 8.26
N ARG A 103 -8.31 -14.22 9.59
CA ARG A 103 -7.48 -15.04 10.49
C ARG A 103 -5.97 -15.00 10.20
N VAL A 104 -5.40 -13.82 10.25
CA VAL A 104 -3.95 -13.66 10.22
C VAL A 104 -3.46 -13.51 11.66
N TRP A 105 -2.63 -14.47 12.12
CA TRP A 105 -2.03 -14.43 13.44
C TRP A 105 -0.90 -13.40 13.55
N SER A 106 -0.19 -13.22 12.44
CA SER A 106 0.88 -12.25 12.37
C SER A 106 1.07 -11.74 10.94
N PHE A 107 1.59 -10.53 10.82
CA PHE A 107 2.08 -9.97 9.56
C PHE A 107 3.35 -9.17 9.79
N GLU A 108 4.13 -8.99 8.75
CA GLU A 108 5.27 -8.09 8.74
C GLU A 108 5.03 -7.01 7.69
N ILE A 109 5.19 -5.74 8.08
CA ILE A 109 4.95 -4.61 7.17
C ILE A 109 6.28 -4.06 6.67
N ALA A 110 6.45 -4.00 5.36
CA ALA A 110 7.67 -3.57 4.71
C ALA A 110 7.37 -2.48 3.68
N ALA A 111 8.27 -1.50 3.57
CA ALA A 111 8.18 -0.50 2.53
C ALA A 111 8.90 -0.98 1.26
N VAL A 112 8.30 -0.73 0.10
CA VAL A 112 8.97 -0.93 -1.19
C VAL A 112 10.18 0.02 -1.28
N PRO A 113 11.39 -0.50 -1.60
CA PRO A 113 12.57 0.37 -1.66
C PRO A 113 12.51 1.31 -2.85
N ARG A 114 12.86 2.58 -2.63
CA ARG A 114 12.91 3.59 -3.70
C ARG A 114 13.87 3.20 -4.81
N SER A 115 13.69 3.79 -5.99
CA SER A 115 14.55 3.59 -7.16
C SER A 115 15.99 4.06 -6.93
N ASP A 116 16.19 5.06 -6.08
CA ASP A 116 17.48 5.53 -5.62
C ASP A 116 17.71 5.05 -4.17
N PRO A 117 18.75 4.23 -3.92
CA PRO A 117 19.04 3.71 -2.60
C PRO A 117 19.46 4.78 -1.58
N SER A 118 19.94 5.94 -2.06
CA SER A 118 20.34 7.06 -1.20
C SER A 118 19.17 7.97 -0.81
N ALA A 119 18.02 7.85 -1.51
CA ALA A 119 16.89 8.69 -1.24
C ALA A 119 16.11 8.22 -0.01
N GLU A 120 15.79 9.16 0.88
CA GLU A 120 14.92 8.89 2.02
C GLU A 120 13.55 8.39 1.54
N ASN A 121 13.03 7.39 2.22
CA ASN A 121 11.71 6.82 1.92
C ASN A 121 10.73 7.18 3.03
N PRO A 122 9.88 8.21 2.86
CA PRO A 122 8.95 8.65 3.89
C PRO A 122 7.90 7.58 4.26
N VAL A 123 7.62 6.65 3.36
CA VAL A 123 6.71 5.51 3.63
C VAL A 123 7.27 4.57 4.69
N ARG A 124 8.61 4.43 4.80
CA ARG A 124 9.24 3.59 5.83
C ARG A 124 8.86 4.01 7.25
N SER A 125 8.87 5.31 7.53
CA SER A 125 8.51 5.83 8.85
C SER A 125 7.05 5.52 9.20
N ILE A 126 6.17 5.53 8.21
CA ILE A 126 4.76 5.15 8.37
C ILE A 126 4.64 3.64 8.65
N CYS A 127 5.34 2.81 7.90
CA CYS A 127 5.35 1.35 8.12
C CYS A 127 5.83 0.99 9.54
N SER A 128 6.94 1.60 9.97
CA SER A 128 7.49 1.37 11.31
C SER A 128 6.51 1.79 12.41
N GLU A 129 5.81 2.91 12.24
CA GLU A 129 4.81 3.34 13.23
C GLU A 129 3.59 2.42 13.24
N ILE A 130 3.11 1.97 12.08
CA ILE A 130 1.99 1.01 11.99
C ILE A 130 2.38 -0.31 12.69
N ALA A 131 3.60 -0.80 12.46
CA ALA A 131 4.08 -2.05 13.07
C ALA A 131 4.14 -2.00 14.60
N LYS A 132 4.38 -0.83 15.17
CA LYS A 132 4.50 -0.63 16.62
C LYS A 132 3.15 -0.48 17.33
N ARG A 133 2.03 -0.39 16.58
CA ARG A 133 0.72 -0.22 17.19
C ARG A 133 0.14 -1.52 17.72
N GLU A 134 -0.23 -1.53 18.97
CA GLU A 134 -0.91 -2.64 19.65
C GLU A 134 -2.38 -2.82 19.22
N GLU A 135 -2.88 -1.96 18.34
CA GLU A 135 -4.31 -1.89 17.97
C GLU A 135 -4.80 -2.99 17.04
N PHE A 136 -3.92 -3.87 16.58
CA PHE A 136 -4.31 -5.04 15.80
C PHE A 136 -4.75 -6.18 16.73
N LEU A 137 -5.89 -6.02 17.38
CA LEU A 137 -6.47 -7.00 18.28
C LEU A 137 -6.30 -8.43 17.72
N PHE A 138 -5.59 -9.27 18.47
CA PHE A 138 -5.30 -10.66 18.14
C PHE A 138 -4.38 -10.92 16.93
N THR A 139 -3.65 -9.91 16.44
CA THR A 139 -2.70 -10.09 15.34
C THR A 139 -1.36 -9.44 15.71
N PHE A 140 -0.29 -10.21 15.69
CA PHE A 140 1.06 -9.70 15.93
C PHE A 140 1.57 -8.98 14.68
N SER A 141 2.12 -7.78 14.85
CA SER A 141 2.75 -7.00 13.79
C SER A 141 4.25 -6.93 13.99
N TYR A 142 5.00 -7.06 12.90
CA TYR A 142 6.46 -6.93 12.90
C TYR A 142 6.88 -5.78 11.99
N ASP A 143 7.87 -5.03 12.44
CA ASP A 143 8.52 -4.00 11.63
C ASP A 143 9.48 -4.68 10.64
N GLY A 144 9.15 -4.58 9.36
CA GLY A 144 9.91 -5.10 8.23
C GLY A 144 10.51 -3.99 7.37
N THR A 145 10.64 -2.77 7.90
CA THR A 145 11.16 -1.63 7.13
C THR A 145 12.62 -1.81 6.69
N ASP A 146 13.36 -2.67 7.37
CA ASP A 146 14.72 -3.09 7.03
C ASP A 146 14.77 -4.29 6.07
N LEU A 147 13.63 -4.98 5.84
CA LEU A 147 13.58 -6.28 5.15
C LEU A 147 14.05 -6.21 3.70
N LEU A 148 13.73 -5.12 3.01
CA LEU A 148 14.12 -4.92 1.61
C LEU A 148 15.06 -3.73 1.46
N LYS A 149 16.15 -3.93 0.71
CA LYS A 149 17.12 -2.89 0.38
C LYS A 149 17.36 -2.84 -1.13
N ARG A 150 17.37 -1.63 -1.68
CA ARG A 150 17.85 -1.41 -3.05
C ARG A 150 19.38 -1.39 -3.04
N THR A 151 20.01 -2.19 -3.89
CA THR A 151 21.47 -2.31 -4.00
C THR A 151 22.04 -1.46 -5.12
N LYS A 152 21.22 -1.15 -6.13
CA LYS A 152 21.62 -0.36 -7.31
C LYS A 152 20.54 0.65 -7.62
N LYS A 153 20.95 1.84 -8.05
CA LYS A 153 20.02 2.84 -8.59
C LYS A 153 19.41 2.34 -9.89
N VAL A 154 18.10 2.48 -10.04
CA VAL A 154 17.35 2.19 -11.26
C VAL A 154 16.55 3.42 -11.66
N ALA A 155 16.41 3.67 -12.96
CA ALA A 155 15.58 4.80 -13.39
C ALA A 155 14.11 4.53 -13.03
N PRO A 156 13.40 5.52 -12.45
CA PRO A 156 11.99 5.35 -12.13
C PRO A 156 11.16 5.08 -13.40
N VAL A 157 10.22 4.13 -13.31
CA VAL A 157 9.38 3.74 -14.45
C VAL A 157 8.56 4.92 -14.99
N HIS A 158 8.06 5.79 -14.10
CA HIS A 158 7.30 7.00 -14.49
C HIS A 158 8.16 8.05 -15.23
N ARG A 159 9.49 7.93 -15.20
CA ARG A 159 10.45 8.77 -15.94
C ARG A 159 11.03 8.04 -17.17
N GLY A 160 10.30 7.02 -17.69
CA GLY A 160 10.70 6.31 -18.90
C GLY A 160 11.63 5.12 -18.70
N GLY A 161 11.92 4.72 -17.47
CA GLY A 161 12.68 3.50 -17.18
C GLY A 161 11.95 2.25 -17.69
N ARG A 162 12.59 1.50 -18.61
CA ARG A 162 12.02 0.28 -19.22
C ARG A 162 12.67 -0.99 -18.66
N TYR A 163 12.75 -1.08 -17.33
CA TYR A 163 13.30 -2.29 -16.70
C TYR A 163 12.28 -3.42 -16.67
N THR A 164 12.77 -4.63 -16.93
CA THR A 164 12.01 -5.86 -16.70
C THR A 164 11.89 -6.15 -15.20
N VAL A 165 11.00 -7.05 -14.83
CA VAL A 165 10.88 -7.50 -13.42
C VAL A 165 12.21 -8.09 -12.94
N ASP A 166 12.88 -8.87 -13.79
CA ASP A 166 14.13 -9.56 -13.45
C ASP A 166 15.29 -8.57 -13.21
N GLU A 167 15.38 -7.50 -13.99
CA GLU A 167 16.38 -6.44 -13.79
C GLU A 167 16.15 -5.68 -12.48
N ILE A 168 14.89 -5.37 -12.19
CA ILE A 168 14.50 -4.73 -10.92
C ILE A 168 14.81 -5.67 -9.75
N GLU A 169 14.47 -6.96 -9.88
CA GLU A 169 14.72 -7.98 -8.87
C GLU A 169 16.19 -8.10 -8.51
N LYS A 170 17.09 -8.13 -9.50
CA LYS A 170 18.56 -8.15 -9.31
C LYS A 170 19.09 -6.91 -8.57
N SER A 171 18.32 -5.85 -8.49
CA SER A 171 18.66 -4.62 -7.75
C SER A 171 18.09 -4.56 -6.33
N ILE A 172 17.35 -5.60 -5.91
CA ILE A 172 16.71 -5.66 -4.58
C ILE A 172 17.26 -6.86 -3.82
N GLN A 173 17.61 -6.63 -2.57
CA GLN A 173 18.07 -7.66 -1.65
C GLN A 173 17.13 -7.75 -0.47
N CYS A 174 16.81 -8.98 -0.05
CA CYS A 174 16.23 -9.24 1.26
C CYS A 174 17.37 -9.35 2.28
N THR A 175 17.32 -8.55 3.32
CA THR A 175 18.43 -8.41 4.30
C THR A 175 18.41 -9.50 5.37
N ARG A 176 17.24 -10.13 5.58
CA ARG A 176 17.03 -11.19 6.55
C ARG A 176 15.79 -12.02 6.18
N ARG A 177 15.62 -13.14 6.84
CA ARG A 177 14.37 -13.91 6.73
C ARG A 177 13.20 -13.14 7.32
N PRO A 178 12.01 -13.13 6.68
CA PRO A 178 10.80 -12.59 7.26
C PRO A 178 10.44 -13.25 8.61
N LYS A 179 9.93 -12.43 9.53
CA LYS A 179 9.44 -12.90 10.85
C LYS A 179 8.01 -13.45 10.78
N SER A 180 7.29 -13.16 9.72
CA SER A 180 5.93 -13.64 9.49
C SER A 180 5.80 -14.28 8.11
N ASP A 181 4.93 -15.28 8.01
CA ASP A 181 4.54 -15.89 6.73
C ASP A 181 3.82 -14.91 5.80
N MET A 182 3.19 -13.87 6.37
CA MET A 182 2.46 -12.84 5.65
C MET A 182 3.21 -11.52 5.68
N ILE A 183 3.51 -10.99 4.50
CA ILE A 183 4.11 -9.67 4.32
C ILE A 183 3.10 -8.72 3.69
N ILE A 184 3.01 -7.51 4.24
CA ILE A 184 2.31 -6.38 3.64
C ILE A 184 3.36 -5.42 3.10
N LEU A 185 3.52 -5.38 1.78
CA LEU A 185 4.32 -4.40 1.08
C LEU A 185 3.57 -3.09 0.97
N VAL A 186 4.20 -2.00 1.34
CA VAL A 186 3.62 -0.65 1.25
C VAL A 186 4.43 0.17 0.27
N ASP A 187 3.74 0.78 -0.70
CA ASP A 187 4.33 1.63 -1.73
C ASP A 187 3.61 2.99 -1.78
N ASP A 188 4.25 3.97 -2.38
CA ASP A 188 3.63 5.28 -2.63
C ASP A 188 2.78 5.26 -3.91
N LEU A 189 3.36 4.83 -5.02
CA LEU A 189 2.75 4.86 -6.35
C LEU A 189 3.07 3.60 -7.16
N VAL A 190 2.04 2.88 -7.55
CA VAL A 190 2.16 1.76 -8.51
C VAL A 190 1.84 2.24 -9.91
N TYR A 191 2.84 2.23 -10.79
CA TYR A 191 2.66 2.54 -12.21
C TYR A 191 2.42 1.28 -13.04
N SER A 192 3.38 0.35 -13.02
CA SER A 192 3.31 -0.89 -13.81
C SER A 192 3.24 -2.17 -12.95
N GLY A 193 3.39 -2.04 -11.63
CA GLY A 193 3.47 -3.16 -10.70
C GLY A 193 4.79 -3.95 -10.73
N ARG A 194 5.71 -3.66 -11.66
CA ARG A 194 6.96 -4.43 -11.81
C ARG A 194 7.83 -4.42 -10.56
N THR A 195 7.92 -3.27 -9.87
CA THR A 195 8.70 -3.19 -8.62
C THR A 195 8.07 -4.02 -7.51
N ILE A 196 6.76 -3.99 -7.38
CA ILE A 196 6.03 -4.83 -6.41
C ILE A 196 6.24 -6.30 -6.72
N GLU A 197 6.14 -6.71 -7.99
CA GLU A 197 6.36 -8.08 -8.39
C GLU A 197 7.81 -8.53 -8.12
N ALA A 198 8.80 -7.69 -8.39
CA ALA A 198 10.19 -7.96 -8.06
C ALA A 198 10.38 -8.15 -6.54
N CYS A 199 9.83 -7.23 -5.71
CA CYS A 199 9.86 -7.36 -4.26
C CYS A 199 9.18 -8.64 -3.77
N ARG A 200 8.03 -8.99 -4.37
CA ARG A 200 7.29 -10.22 -4.05
C ARG A 200 8.14 -11.47 -4.30
N ARG A 201 8.84 -11.55 -5.43
CA ARG A 201 9.71 -12.68 -5.75
C ARG A 201 10.87 -12.79 -4.78
N VAL A 202 11.52 -11.68 -4.45
CA VAL A 202 12.61 -11.62 -3.46
C VAL A 202 12.13 -12.11 -2.09
N LEU A 203 10.97 -11.63 -1.62
CA LEU A 203 10.40 -12.02 -0.33
C LEU A 203 9.98 -13.48 -0.28
N LYS A 204 9.37 -13.99 -1.36
CA LYS A 204 8.99 -15.40 -1.44
C LYS A 204 10.21 -16.33 -1.39
N ARG A 205 11.29 -15.98 -2.09
CA ARG A 205 12.56 -16.75 -1.97
C ARG A 205 13.16 -16.68 -0.57
N ALA A 206 12.95 -15.58 0.16
CA ALA A 206 13.37 -15.43 1.55
C ALA A 206 12.47 -16.16 2.55
N GLY A 207 11.37 -16.82 2.09
CA GLY A 207 10.51 -17.65 2.92
C GLY A 207 9.12 -17.08 3.23
N ALA A 208 8.75 -15.92 2.68
CA ALA A 208 7.38 -15.41 2.83
C ALA A 208 6.38 -16.31 2.07
N LYS A 209 5.29 -16.72 2.72
CA LYS A 209 4.23 -17.53 2.08
C LYS A 209 3.22 -16.67 1.34
N LYS A 210 2.85 -15.52 1.92
CA LYS A 210 1.88 -14.57 1.36
C LYS A 210 2.47 -13.18 1.33
N VAL A 211 2.38 -12.51 0.18
CA VAL A 211 2.83 -11.14 0.01
C VAL A 211 1.71 -10.36 -0.64
N TYR A 212 1.15 -9.43 0.12
CA TYR A 212 0.15 -8.47 -0.34
C TYR A 212 0.79 -7.11 -0.50
N SER A 213 0.25 -6.26 -1.37
CA SER A 213 0.72 -4.89 -1.49
C SER A 213 -0.40 -3.88 -1.27
N ILE A 214 -0.05 -2.75 -0.68
CA ILE A 214 -0.91 -1.58 -0.53
C ILE A 214 -0.14 -0.37 -1.02
N SER A 215 -0.74 0.37 -1.97
CA SER A 215 -0.19 1.62 -2.46
C SER A 215 -1.18 2.76 -2.29
N LEU A 216 -0.71 3.99 -2.12
CA LEU A 216 -1.62 5.13 -2.08
C LEU A 216 -2.24 5.34 -3.45
N TYR A 217 -1.43 5.33 -4.49
CA TYR A 217 -1.90 5.54 -5.85
C TYR A 217 -1.56 4.36 -6.75
N GLY A 218 -2.48 4.03 -7.66
CA GLY A 218 -2.28 3.05 -8.70
C GLY A 218 -2.68 3.62 -10.06
N TYR A 219 -1.83 3.41 -11.06
CA TYR A 219 -2.15 3.81 -12.43
C TYR A 219 -3.21 2.85 -13.00
N ARG A 220 -4.37 3.38 -13.31
CA ARG A 220 -5.40 2.65 -14.04
C ARG A 220 -5.04 2.68 -15.52
N ARG A 221 -4.67 1.55 -16.10
CA ARG A 221 -4.72 1.43 -17.55
C ARG A 221 -6.19 1.48 -17.93
N GLU A 222 -6.56 2.49 -18.67
CA GLU A 222 -7.78 2.46 -19.45
C GLU A 222 -7.51 1.45 -20.58
N ASP A 223 -8.10 0.25 -20.45
CA ASP A 223 -8.13 -0.77 -21.52
C ASP A 223 -9.20 -0.36 -22.53
#